data_b57a5f8b09fabdd80be993ee8b19988b
#
_entry.id   b57a5f8b09fabdd80be993ee8b19988b
#
_cell.length_a   1.000
_cell.length_b   1.000
_cell.length_c   1.000
_cell.angle_alpha   90.00
_cell.angle_beta   90.00
_cell.angle_gamma   90.00
#
_symmetry.space_group_name_H-M   'P 1'
#
loop_
_entity.id
_entity.type
_entity.pdbx_description
1 polymer ?
#
loop_
_entity_poly.entity_id
_entity_poly.type
_entity_poly.pdbx_seq_one_letter_code
_entity_poly.pdbx_strand_id
1 'polypeptide(L)'
;KREAVQEERQRGARGTEDAHPSSSVQELSIERLLEMESLVADPSEEFQFLRVGPDSNVPPKFRAPVSSLCQIGNKQIAALVVWARDIPHFSQLELEDQILLIKGSWNELLLFAIAWRSMEYLTEERDGVDGTGNRTTSPPQLMCLMPGMTLHRNSALQAGVGQIFDRVLSELSLKMRSLRVDQAEYVALKAIILLNPDVKGLKNRQEVEVLREKMFLCLDEYCRRSRGSEEGRFAALLLRLPALRSISLKSFEHLFFFHLVADTSIAGYIRDALRNHAPPIDTNMM
;
A
#
# COMPACT_ATOMS: atom_id res chain seq x y z
N LYS A 1 1.82 -57.15 -29.98
CA LYS A 1 2.68 -55.99 -29.47
C LYS A 1 1.94 -54.68 -29.37
N ARG A 2 0.79 -54.46 -30.03
CA ARG A 2 -0.01 -53.20 -29.90
C ARG A 2 -1.04 -53.23 -28.75
N GLU A 3 -1.52 -54.41 -28.35
CA GLU A 3 -2.48 -54.57 -27.27
C GLU A 3 -1.84 -54.37 -25.88
N ALA A 4 -0.60 -54.80 -25.68
CA ALA A 4 0.10 -54.64 -24.40
C ALA A 4 0.37 -53.19 -24.01
N VAL A 5 0.49 -52.28 -25.00
CA VAL A 5 0.72 -50.83 -24.73
C VAL A 5 -0.56 -50.09 -24.38
N GLN A 6 -1.74 -50.61 -24.75
CA GLN A 6 -3.02 -50.03 -24.37
C GLN A 6 -3.47 -50.43 -22.94
N GLU A 7 -3.12 -51.62 -22.46
CA GLU A 7 -3.40 -52.05 -21.10
C GLU A 7 -2.54 -51.30 -20.07
N GLU A 8 -1.31 -50.93 -20.41
CA GLU A 8 -0.46 -50.14 -19.51
C GLU A 8 -0.97 -48.68 -19.34
N ARG A 9 -1.58 -48.12 -20.40
CA ARG A 9 -2.23 -46.79 -20.32
C ARG A 9 -3.54 -46.78 -19.53
N GLN A 10 -4.24 -47.91 -19.43
CA GLN A 10 -5.49 -48.01 -18.64
C GLN A 10 -5.24 -48.38 -17.17
N ARG A 11 -4.08 -48.92 -16.80
CA ARG A 11 -3.69 -49.16 -15.42
C ARG A 11 -3.15 -47.91 -14.71
N GLY A 12 -2.71 -46.87 -15.42
CA GLY A 12 -2.29 -45.57 -14.86
C GLY A 12 -3.44 -44.63 -14.50
N ALA A 13 -4.69 -45.00 -14.82
CA ALA A 13 -5.86 -44.13 -14.60
C ALA A 13 -6.82 -44.57 -13.46
N ARG A 14 -6.40 -45.56 -12.66
CA ARG A 14 -7.18 -46.00 -11.48
C ARG A 14 -6.26 -46.14 -10.27
N GLY A 15 -6.06 -45.04 -9.57
CA GLY A 15 -5.36 -45.05 -8.29
C GLY A 15 -4.85 -43.68 -7.93
N THR A 16 -5.72 -42.88 -7.37
CA THR A 16 -5.50 -42.04 -6.19
C THR A 16 -6.69 -41.09 -5.98
N GLU A 17 -7.80 -41.63 -5.59
CA GLU A 17 -8.75 -40.89 -4.73
C GLU A 17 -8.41 -41.35 -3.32
N ASP A 18 -7.54 -40.61 -2.66
CA ASP A 18 -7.38 -40.49 -1.20
C ASP A 18 -6.12 -39.60 -0.99
N ALA A 19 -6.14 -38.39 -1.52
CA ALA A 19 -5.26 -37.35 -1.04
C ALA A 19 -6.01 -36.58 0.07
N HIS A 20 -5.69 -36.89 1.32
CA HIS A 20 -5.92 -35.99 2.44
C HIS A 20 -5.52 -34.56 2.02
N PRO A 21 -6.25 -33.50 2.45
CA PRO A 21 -5.83 -32.13 2.22
C PRO A 21 -4.58 -31.87 3.07
N SER A 22 -3.43 -32.28 2.54
CA SER A 22 -2.14 -31.79 3.01
C SER A 22 -2.12 -30.30 2.80
N SER A 23 -1.97 -29.55 3.89
CA SER A 23 -1.72 -28.10 4.02
C SER A 23 -1.54 -27.43 2.65
N SER A 24 -2.60 -26.81 2.14
CA SER A 24 -2.54 -25.99 0.95
C SER A 24 -1.56 -24.85 1.24
N VAL A 25 -0.36 -24.95 0.69
CA VAL A 25 0.55 -23.81 0.58
C VAL A 25 -0.28 -22.75 -0.12
N GLN A 26 -0.71 -21.72 0.62
CA GLN A 26 -1.56 -20.68 0.07
C GLN A 26 -0.81 -20.02 -1.07
N GLU A 27 -1.34 -20.13 -2.28
CA GLU A 27 -0.72 -19.55 -3.47
C GLU A 27 -0.80 -18.03 -3.41
N LEU A 28 0.26 -17.35 -3.83
CA LEU A 28 0.29 -15.90 -3.94
C LEU A 28 -0.60 -15.48 -5.12
N SER A 29 -1.79 -14.95 -4.82
CA SER A 29 -2.78 -14.50 -5.80
C SER A 29 -3.39 -13.16 -5.41
N ILE A 30 -4.03 -12.47 -6.36
CA ILE A 30 -4.71 -11.20 -6.11
C ILE A 30 -5.90 -11.40 -5.20
N GLU A 31 -6.66 -12.47 -5.37
CA GLU A 31 -7.81 -12.81 -4.55
C GLU A 31 -7.40 -12.94 -3.08
N ARG A 32 -6.28 -13.62 -2.81
CA ARG A 32 -5.75 -13.75 -1.46
C ARG A 32 -5.32 -12.40 -0.87
N LEU A 33 -4.68 -11.55 -1.66
CA LEU A 33 -4.30 -10.20 -1.23
C LEU A 33 -5.52 -9.32 -0.91
N LEU A 34 -6.61 -9.46 -1.66
CA LEU A 34 -7.88 -8.77 -1.38
C LEU A 34 -8.50 -9.22 -0.06
N GLU A 35 -8.51 -10.53 0.22
CA GLU A 35 -8.96 -11.06 1.51
C GLU A 35 -8.15 -10.45 2.67
N MET A 36 -6.84 -10.44 2.54
CA MET A 36 -5.94 -9.90 3.57
C MET A 36 -6.14 -8.40 3.76
N GLU A 37 -6.32 -7.64 2.68
CA GLU A 37 -6.61 -6.21 2.77
C GLU A 37 -7.91 -5.93 3.52
N SER A 38 -8.93 -6.78 3.35
CA SER A 38 -10.21 -6.65 4.07
C SER A 38 -10.12 -7.01 5.56
N LEU A 39 -9.13 -7.82 5.96
CA LEU A 39 -8.93 -8.23 7.35
C LEU A 39 -8.10 -7.21 8.15
N VAL A 40 -7.34 -6.36 7.47
CA VAL A 40 -6.61 -5.28 8.14
C VAL A 40 -7.62 -4.24 8.59
N ALA A 41 -7.90 -4.22 9.90
CA ALA A 41 -8.80 -3.26 10.51
C ALA A 41 -8.39 -1.84 10.14
N ASP A 42 -9.35 -1.07 9.65
CA ASP A 42 -9.14 0.34 9.40
C ASP A 42 -8.97 1.06 10.73
N PRO A 43 -7.82 1.70 10.99
CA PRO A 43 -7.58 2.37 12.25
C PRO A 43 -8.47 3.61 12.50
N SER A 44 -9.46 3.84 11.64
CA SER A 44 -10.29 5.07 11.66
C SER A 44 -11.31 5.15 12.78
N GLU A 45 -11.73 4.04 13.38
CA GLU A 45 -12.86 4.04 14.32
C GLU A 45 -12.57 4.69 15.70
N GLU A 46 -11.29 4.91 16.05
CA GLU A 46 -10.90 5.35 17.39
C GLU A 46 -10.38 6.79 17.51
N PHE A 47 -10.30 7.58 16.43
CA PHE A 47 -9.78 8.94 16.54
C PHE A 47 -10.85 9.97 16.93
N GLN A 48 -10.97 10.24 18.22
CA GLN A 48 -11.56 11.49 18.69
C GLN A 48 -10.59 12.64 18.41
N PHE A 49 -11.00 13.56 17.55
CA PHE A 49 -10.20 14.73 17.17
C PHE A 49 -9.84 15.58 18.38
N LEU A 50 -8.58 15.63 18.77
CA LEU A 50 -8.06 16.60 19.71
C LEU A 50 -8.09 18.00 19.08
N ARG A 51 -8.75 18.93 19.74
CA ARG A 51 -8.93 20.32 19.30
C ARG A 51 -7.58 21.04 19.24
N VAL A 52 -7.26 21.62 18.11
CA VAL A 52 -6.13 22.55 17.93
C VAL A 52 -6.63 24.00 18.10
N GLY A 53 -5.76 24.85 18.65
CA GLY A 53 -6.04 26.21 19.08
C GLY A 53 -6.72 27.15 18.07
N PRO A 54 -7.18 28.34 18.56
CA PRO A 54 -8.19 29.16 17.89
C PRO A 54 -7.74 29.94 16.64
N ASP A 55 -6.44 29.99 16.31
CA ASP A 55 -5.91 31.01 15.38
C ASP A 55 -5.65 30.60 13.93
N SER A 56 -6.14 29.48 13.43
CA SER A 56 -5.94 29.10 12.04
C SER A 56 -7.23 29.23 11.22
N ASN A 57 -7.14 29.85 10.04
CA ASN A 57 -8.22 29.97 9.05
C ASN A 57 -8.69 28.62 8.46
N VAL A 58 -8.19 27.50 8.99
CA VAL A 58 -8.58 26.15 8.59
C VAL A 58 -9.68 25.66 9.50
N PRO A 59 -10.81 25.16 8.99
CA PRO A 59 -11.87 24.59 9.80
C PRO A 59 -11.35 23.55 10.80
N PRO A 60 -11.86 23.50 12.05
CA PRO A 60 -11.35 22.59 13.09
C PRO A 60 -11.23 21.12 12.66
N LYS A 61 -12.15 20.66 11.79
CA LYS A 61 -12.18 19.30 11.25
C LYS A 61 -10.98 18.92 10.36
N PHE A 62 -10.19 19.90 9.94
CA PHE A 62 -9.03 19.68 9.06
C PHE A 62 -7.69 19.89 9.76
N ARG A 63 -7.69 20.13 11.07
CA ARG A 63 -6.49 20.40 11.87
C ARG A 63 -6.08 19.12 12.59
N ALA A 64 -5.01 18.49 12.13
CA ALA A 64 -4.40 17.38 12.85
C ALA A 64 -3.23 17.89 13.69
N PRO A 65 -3.24 17.72 15.03
CA PRO A 65 -2.05 17.98 15.85
C PRO A 65 -0.89 17.07 15.43
N VAL A 66 0.34 17.55 15.60
CA VAL A 66 1.55 16.78 15.27
C VAL A 66 1.57 15.43 16.01
N SER A 67 1.16 15.40 17.29
CA SER A 67 1.03 14.15 18.08
C SER A 67 0.10 13.13 17.43
N SER A 68 -1.02 13.57 16.83
CA SER A 68 -1.95 12.69 16.12
C SER A 68 -1.34 12.12 14.85
N LEU A 69 -0.54 12.91 14.12
CA LEU A 69 0.17 12.43 12.92
C LEU A 69 1.16 11.32 13.25
N CYS A 70 1.83 11.38 14.42
CA CYS A 70 2.73 10.35 14.90
C CYS A 70 2.00 9.05 15.22
N GLN A 71 0.89 9.16 15.98
CA GLN A 71 0.06 8.00 16.30
C GLN A 71 -0.49 7.33 15.06
N ILE A 72 -0.91 8.13 14.06
CA ILE A 72 -1.36 7.66 12.76
C ILE A 72 -0.24 6.86 12.07
N GLY A 73 0.98 7.43 12.02
CA GLY A 73 2.14 6.76 11.41
C GLY A 73 2.41 5.41 12.05
N ASN A 74 2.44 5.35 13.39
CA ASN A 74 2.67 4.12 14.13
C ASN A 74 1.59 3.07 13.86
N LYS A 75 0.30 3.45 13.88
CA LYS A 75 -0.82 2.54 13.57
C LYS A 75 -0.77 2.03 12.13
N GLN A 76 -0.45 2.90 11.17
CA GLN A 76 -0.33 2.49 9.77
C GLN A 76 0.86 1.55 9.55
N ILE A 77 1.99 1.77 10.24
CA ILE A 77 3.13 0.83 10.20
C ILE A 77 2.74 -0.51 10.83
N ALA A 78 2.02 -0.50 11.96
CA ALA A 78 1.53 -1.73 12.59
C ALA A 78 0.61 -2.51 11.65
N ALA A 79 -0.37 -1.85 11.05
CA ALA A 79 -1.27 -2.45 10.07
C ALA A 79 -0.51 -3.01 8.84
N LEU A 80 0.51 -2.28 8.39
CA LEU A 80 1.38 -2.74 7.30
C LEU A 80 2.15 -4.01 7.66
N VAL A 81 2.69 -4.10 8.89
CA VAL A 81 3.41 -5.28 9.37
C VAL A 81 2.48 -6.49 9.43
N VAL A 82 1.26 -6.33 9.97
CA VAL A 82 0.25 -7.40 9.99
C VAL A 82 -0.08 -7.86 8.59
N TRP A 83 -0.38 -6.93 7.67
CA TRP A 83 -0.68 -7.25 6.29
C TRP A 83 0.49 -7.96 5.58
N ALA A 84 1.72 -7.46 5.74
CA ALA A 84 2.90 -8.06 5.10
C ALA A 84 3.16 -9.49 5.58
N ARG A 85 3.02 -9.74 6.89
CA ARG A 85 3.21 -11.08 7.48
C ARG A 85 2.27 -12.12 6.88
N ASP A 86 1.04 -11.71 6.58
CA ASP A 86 0.02 -12.63 6.10
C ASP A 86 0.12 -12.89 4.58
N ILE A 87 1.02 -12.18 3.85
CA ILE A 87 1.30 -12.45 2.43
C ILE A 87 1.90 -13.86 2.28
N PRO A 88 1.33 -14.71 1.42
CA PRO A 88 1.88 -16.03 1.13
C PRO A 88 3.37 -15.97 0.79
N HIS A 89 4.14 -16.87 1.36
CA HIS A 89 5.61 -16.98 1.24
C HIS A 89 6.43 -15.83 1.88
N PHE A 90 5.86 -14.67 2.19
CA PHE A 90 6.61 -13.61 2.88
C PHE A 90 7.06 -14.04 4.28
N SER A 91 6.18 -14.72 5.03
CA SER A 91 6.50 -15.25 6.35
C SER A 91 7.54 -16.39 6.33
N GLN A 92 7.80 -16.98 5.18
CA GLN A 92 8.82 -18.03 4.98
C GLN A 92 10.23 -17.44 4.79
N LEU A 93 10.32 -16.15 4.41
CA LEU A 93 11.59 -15.44 4.33
C LEU A 93 12.25 -15.37 5.72
N GLU A 94 13.57 -15.27 5.77
CA GLU A 94 14.27 -15.02 7.03
C GLU A 94 13.75 -13.72 7.69
N LEU A 95 13.63 -13.70 9.02
CA LEU A 95 13.11 -12.57 9.77
C LEU A 95 13.85 -11.26 9.43
N GLU A 96 15.16 -11.31 9.25
CA GLU A 96 15.97 -10.13 8.91
C GLU A 96 15.60 -9.60 7.51
N ASP A 97 15.33 -10.48 6.54
CA ASP A 97 14.87 -10.08 5.21
C ASP A 97 13.47 -9.47 5.24
N GLN A 98 12.54 -10.04 6.03
CA GLN A 98 11.22 -9.44 6.26
C GLN A 98 11.34 -8.02 6.83
N ILE A 99 12.18 -7.83 7.85
CA ILE A 99 12.44 -6.52 8.46
C ILE A 99 13.01 -5.54 7.44
N LEU A 100 13.99 -5.98 6.64
CA LEU A 100 14.63 -5.14 5.63
C LEU A 100 13.64 -4.72 4.53
N LEU A 101 12.78 -5.63 4.06
CA LEU A 101 11.76 -5.35 3.06
C LEU A 101 10.74 -4.32 3.57
N ILE A 102 10.19 -4.51 4.77
CA ILE A 102 9.25 -3.57 5.38
C ILE A 102 9.94 -2.22 5.62
N LYS A 103 11.16 -2.23 6.21
CA LYS A 103 11.94 -1.01 6.46
C LYS A 103 12.28 -0.25 5.17
N GLY A 104 12.53 -0.97 4.08
CA GLY A 104 12.86 -0.36 2.79
C GLY A 104 11.66 0.22 2.03
N SER A 105 10.45 -0.26 2.33
CA SER A 105 9.24 0.06 1.55
C SER A 105 8.16 0.83 2.32
N TRP A 106 8.20 0.87 3.66
CA TRP A 106 7.10 1.42 4.48
C TRP A 106 6.68 2.85 4.08
N ASN A 107 7.64 3.72 3.75
CA ASN A 107 7.34 5.10 3.37
C ASN A 107 6.62 5.18 2.01
N GLU A 108 7.05 4.37 1.04
CA GLU A 108 6.36 4.26 -0.26
C GLU A 108 4.94 3.71 -0.08
N LEU A 109 4.78 2.67 0.75
CA LEU A 109 3.49 2.06 1.02
C LEU A 109 2.53 3.01 1.73
N LEU A 110 3.02 3.82 2.68
CA LEU A 110 2.22 4.86 3.31
C LEU A 110 1.76 5.92 2.31
N LEU A 111 2.68 6.45 1.50
CA LEU A 111 2.33 7.45 0.49
C LEU A 111 1.38 6.88 -0.57
N PHE A 112 1.56 5.62 -0.94
CA PHE A 112 0.68 4.93 -1.89
C PHE A 112 -0.73 4.76 -1.33
N ALA A 113 -0.84 4.39 -0.06
CA ALA A 113 -2.14 4.30 0.63
C ALA A 113 -2.82 5.68 0.78
N ILE A 114 -2.05 6.74 1.09
CA ILE A 114 -2.55 8.11 1.11
C ILE A 114 -3.06 8.51 -0.28
N ALA A 115 -2.28 8.23 -1.33
CA ALA A 115 -2.68 8.55 -2.70
C ALA A 115 -3.96 7.82 -3.12
N TRP A 116 -4.08 6.53 -2.77
CA TRP A 116 -5.27 5.71 -3.01
C TRP A 116 -6.52 6.30 -2.34
N ARG A 117 -6.47 6.53 -1.03
CA ARG A 117 -7.59 7.10 -0.27
C ARG A 117 -7.96 8.50 -0.73
N SER A 118 -6.98 9.29 -1.17
CA SER A 118 -7.21 10.66 -1.62
C SER A 118 -8.00 10.76 -2.91
N MET A 119 -8.10 9.68 -3.72
CA MET A 119 -8.88 9.68 -4.96
C MET A 119 -10.35 10.06 -4.75
N GLU A 120 -10.95 9.66 -3.62
CA GLU A 120 -12.34 9.98 -3.28
C GLU A 120 -12.56 11.48 -3.00
N TYR A 121 -11.51 12.15 -2.54
CA TYR A 121 -11.55 13.59 -2.18
C TYR A 121 -11.14 14.51 -3.33
N LEU A 122 -10.76 13.94 -4.47
CA LEU A 122 -10.54 14.72 -5.67
C LEU A 122 -11.92 15.15 -6.17
N THR A 123 -12.25 16.41 -5.96
CA THR A 123 -13.44 17.00 -6.57
C THR A 123 -13.33 16.81 -8.09
N GLU A 124 -14.45 16.45 -8.73
CA GLU A 124 -14.53 16.60 -10.18
C GLU A 124 -14.13 18.04 -10.48
N GLU A 125 -13.18 18.19 -11.41
CA GLU A 125 -12.75 19.50 -11.85
C GLU A 125 -14.03 20.29 -12.16
N ARG A 126 -14.42 21.18 -11.23
CA ARG A 126 -15.36 22.20 -11.60
C ARG A 126 -14.61 23.03 -12.59
N ASP A 127 -14.88 22.81 -13.85
CA ASP A 127 -14.49 23.73 -14.93
C ASP A 127 -15.05 25.12 -14.53
N GLY A 128 -14.30 25.80 -13.70
CA GLY A 128 -14.52 27.21 -13.44
C GLY A 128 -14.08 27.91 -14.70
N VAL A 129 -15.04 28.46 -15.43
CA VAL A 129 -14.75 29.42 -16.48
C VAL A 129 -14.47 30.73 -15.74
N ASP A 130 -13.23 31.21 -15.81
CA ASP A 130 -12.93 32.58 -15.33
C ASP A 130 -13.73 33.58 -16.16
N GLY A 131 -13.84 34.81 -15.67
CA GLY A 131 -14.57 35.89 -16.36
C GLY A 131 -14.06 36.21 -17.77
N THR A 132 -13.00 35.52 -18.24
CA THR A 132 -12.40 35.64 -19.57
C THR A 132 -12.68 34.43 -20.46
N GLY A 133 -13.45 33.43 -19.99
CA GLY A 133 -13.78 32.22 -20.73
C GLY A 133 -12.69 31.14 -20.73
N ASN A 134 -11.64 31.29 -19.90
CA ASN A 134 -10.56 30.35 -19.81
C ASN A 134 -10.86 29.28 -18.73
N ARG A 135 -10.64 28.00 -19.04
CA ARG A 135 -10.84 26.90 -18.08
C ARG A 135 -9.75 26.97 -17.01
N THR A 136 -10.16 27.31 -15.80
CA THR A 136 -9.28 27.25 -14.62
C THR A 136 -9.54 25.98 -13.84
N THR A 137 -8.62 25.04 -13.88
CA THR A 137 -8.63 23.88 -13.01
C THR A 137 -8.02 24.24 -11.66
N SER A 138 -8.83 24.30 -10.61
CA SER A 138 -8.32 24.50 -9.26
C SER A 138 -7.54 23.24 -8.82
N PRO A 139 -6.32 23.42 -8.25
CA PRO A 139 -5.56 22.28 -7.75
C PRO A 139 -6.33 21.57 -6.63
N PRO A 140 -6.14 20.23 -6.47
CA PRO A 140 -6.76 19.49 -5.40
C PRO A 140 -6.45 20.11 -4.02
N GLN A 141 -7.47 20.21 -3.15
CA GLN A 141 -7.36 20.91 -1.88
C GLN A 141 -7.25 19.97 -0.67
N LEU A 142 -7.59 18.70 -0.82
CA LEU A 142 -7.67 17.74 0.29
C LEU A 142 -6.87 16.48 -0.01
N MET A 143 -6.08 16.05 0.97
CA MET A 143 -5.35 14.79 0.99
C MET A 143 -5.87 13.94 2.16
N CYS A 144 -6.24 12.68 1.90
CA CYS A 144 -6.70 11.77 2.93
C CYS A 144 -5.51 11.04 3.56
N LEU A 145 -5.11 11.44 4.75
CA LEU A 145 -4.01 10.81 5.50
C LEU A 145 -4.41 9.42 6.00
N MET A 146 -5.64 9.32 6.49
CA MET A 146 -6.29 8.08 6.91
C MET A 146 -7.81 8.27 6.83
N PRO A 147 -8.63 7.21 6.86
CA PRO A 147 -10.07 7.35 6.91
C PRO A 147 -10.52 8.29 8.02
N GLY A 148 -11.40 9.22 7.69
CA GLY A 148 -11.86 10.26 8.61
C GLY A 148 -10.90 11.42 8.87
N MET A 149 -9.66 11.39 8.35
CA MET A 149 -8.68 12.46 8.54
C MET A 149 -8.12 12.98 7.21
N THR A 150 -8.42 14.23 6.91
CA THR A 150 -7.91 14.93 5.73
C THR A 150 -6.99 16.07 6.11
N LEU A 151 -5.97 16.30 5.27
CA LEU A 151 -5.07 17.44 5.33
C LEU A 151 -5.46 18.43 4.22
N HIS A 152 -5.70 19.69 4.60
CA HIS A 152 -5.96 20.75 3.63
C HIS A 152 -4.65 21.30 3.09
N ARG A 153 -4.63 21.70 1.79
CA ARG A 153 -3.45 22.22 1.10
C ARG A 153 -2.78 23.38 1.84
N ASN A 154 -3.57 24.32 2.41
CA ASN A 154 -3.02 25.44 3.17
C ASN A 154 -2.30 24.97 4.44
N SER A 155 -2.81 23.95 5.12
CA SER A 155 -2.13 23.36 6.29
C SER A 155 -0.83 22.67 5.88
N ALA A 156 -0.81 22.00 4.73
CA ALA A 156 0.40 21.38 4.18
C ALA A 156 1.47 22.45 3.84
N LEU A 157 1.05 23.56 3.27
CA LEU A 157 1.95 24.70 3.00
C LEU A 157 2.54 25.29 4.28
N GLN A 158 1.71 25.52 5.30
CA GLN A 158 2.15 26.02 6.61
C GLN A 158 3.12 25.05 7.31
N ALA A 159 2.92 23.75 7.12
CA ALA A 159 3.79 22.70 7.65
C ALA A 159 5.08 22.48 6.83
N GLY A 160 5.28 23.22 5.73
CA GLY A 160 6.44 23.07 4.85
C GLY A 160 6.41 21.83 3.94
N VAL A 161 5.29 21.10 3.88
CA VAL A 161 5.12 19.87 3.08
C VAL A 161 4.24 20.06 1.84
N GLY A 162 3.96 21.32 1.47
CA GLY A 162 3.08 21.66 0.35
C GLY A 162 3.53 21.04 -0.97
N GLN A 163 4.84 21.01 -1.25
CA GLN A 163 5.37 20.41 -2.48
C GLN A 163 5.11 18.88 -2.53
N ILE A 164 5.25 18.19 -1.40
CA ILE A 164 4.95 16.75 -1.31
C ILE A 164 3.45 16.53 -1.51
N PHE A 165 2.62 17.35 -0.84
CA PHE A 165 1.17 17.34 -0.98
C PHE A 165 0.74 17.46 -2.44
N ASP A 166 1.22 18.50 -3.14
CA ASP A 166 0.87 18.76 -4.54
C ASP A 166 1.33 17.60 -5.45
N ARG A 167 2.52 17.05 -5.23
CA ARG A 167 3.03 15.94 -6.02
C ARG A 167 2.25 14.63 -5.80
N VAL A 168 1.91 14.29 -4.54
CA VAL A 168 1.10 13.09 -4.24
C VAL A 168 -0.24 13.17 -4.95
N LEU A 169 -0.92 14.31 -4.89
CA LEU A 169 -2.23 14.44 -5.50
C LEU A 169 -2.16 14.50 -7.02
N SER A 170 -1.20 15.23 -7.62
CA SER A 170 -1.12 15.41 -9.07
C SER A 170 -0.48 14.22 -9.80
N GLU A 171 0.62 13.66 -9.26
CA GLU A 171 1.39 12.62 -9.93
C GLU A 171 0.88 11.21 -9.61
N LEU A 172 0.22 11.01 -8.46
CA LEU A 172 -0.31 9.72 -8.04
C LEU A 172 -1.84 9.70 -8.06
N SER A 173 -2.52 10.42 -7.15
CA SER A 173 -3.97 10.29 -6.96
C SER A 173 -4.77 10.61 -8.22
N LEU A 174 -4.50 11.74 -8.89
CA LEU A 174 -5.17 12.10 -10.14
C LEU A 174 -4.90 11.09 -11.26
N LYS A 175 -3.67 10.56 -11.34
CA LYS A 175 -3.31 9.55 -12.34
C LYS A 175 -3.95 8.20 -12.06
N MET A 176 -4.00 7.76 -10.80
CA MET A 176 -4.70 6.55 -10.39
C MET A 176 -6.20 6.66 -10.67
N ARG A 177 -6.81 7.81 -10.38
CA ARG A 177 -8.22 8.08 -10.70
C ARG A 177 -8.48 8.08 -12.21
N SER A 178 -7.63 8.73 -13.02
CA SER A 178 -7.77 8.74 -14.48
C SER A 178 -7.65 7.35 -15.08
N LEU A 179 -6.78 6.51 -14.52
CA LEU A 179 -6.66 5.10 -14.88
C LEU A 179 -7.80 4.25 -14.32
N ARG A 180 -8.66 4.78 -13.43
CA ARG A 180 -9.68 4.01 -12.71
C ARG A 180 -9.08 2.77 -12.06
N VAL A 181 -7.97 2.96 -11.35
CA VAL A 181 -7.31 1.87 -10.61
C VAL A 181 -8.34 1.24 -9.67
N ASP A 182 -8.47 -0.07 -9.69
CA ASP A 182 -9.35 -0.80 -8.79
C ASP A 182 -8.59 -1.39 -7.59
N GLN A 183 -9.34 -1.97 -6.64
CA GLN A 183 -8.76 -2.50 -5.42
C GLN A 183 -7.82 -3.67 -5.68
N ALA A 184 -8.10 -4.51 -6.68
CA ALA A 184 -7.25 -5.65 -7.04
C ALA A 184 -5.88 -5.17 -7.57
N GLU A 185 -5.88 -4.17 -8.44
CA GLU A 185 -4.67 -3.54 -8.94
C GLU A 185 -3.89 -2.82 -7.82
N TYR A 186 -4.61 -2.16 -6.91
CA TYR A 186 -4.01 -1.50 -5.75
C TYR A 186 -3.27 -2.48 -4.84
N VAL A 187 -3.88 -3.60 -4.44
CA VAL A 187 -3.23 -4.57 -3.55
C VAL A 187 -2.08 -5.31 -4.23
N ALA A 188 -2.18 -5.58 -5.54
CA ALA A 188 -1.08 -6.14 -6.31
C ALA A 188 0.13 -5.19 -6.36
N LEU A 189 -0.11 -3.90 -6.61
CA LEU A 189 0.94 -2.87 -6.57
C LEU A 189 1.56 -2.72 -5.18
N LYS A 190 0.77 -2.81 -4.10
CA LYS A 190 1.29 -2.84 -2.71
C LYS A 190 2.28 -4.00 -2.52
N ALA A 191 1.92 -5.20 -2.97
CA ALA A 191 2.80 -6.36 -2.87
C ALA A 191 4.08 -6.19 -3.70
N ILE A 192 3.99 -5.63 -4.91
CA ILE A 192 5.15 -5.32 -5.76
C ILE A 192 6.10 -4.31 -5.11
N ILE A 193 5.56 -3.29 -4.42
CA ILE A 193 6.36 -2.30 -3.69
C ILE A 193 7.09 -2.95 -2.52
N LEU A 194 6.42 -3.83 -1.75
CA LEU A 194 6.99 -4.53 -0.62
C LEU A 194 8.10 -5.49 -1.03
N LEU A 195 7.84 -6.31 -2.05
CA LEU A 195 8.73 -7.37 -2.55
C LEU A 195 9.83 -6.77 -3.45
N ASN A 196 10.64 -5.87 -2.89
CA ASN A 196 11.70 -5.18 -3.64
C ASN A 196 13.06 -5.89 -3.46
N PRO A 197 13.56 -6.64 -4.47
CA PRO A 197 14.83 -7.35 -4.38
C PRO A 197 16.07 -6.42 -4.35
N ASP A 198 15.88 -5.12 -4.64
CA ASP A 198 16.97 -4.13 -4.65
C ASP A 198 17.27 -3.57 -3.25
N VAL A 199 16.55 -4.01 -2.22
CA VAL A 199 16.84 -3.64 -0.82
C VAL A 199 18.20 -4.18 -0.43
N LYS A 200 19.07 -3.29 0.06
CA LYS A 200 20.44 -3.67 0.46
C LYS A 200 20.43 -4.55 1.71
N GLY A 201 21.25 -5.59 1.68
CA GLY A 201 21.44 -6.49 2.81
C GLY A 201 20.55 -7.71 2.84
N LEU A 202 19.69 -7.90 1.84
CA LEU A 202 18.90 -9.13 1.70
C LEU A 202 19.82 -10.33 1.53
N LYS A 203 19.56 -11.39 2.30
CA LYS A 203 20.24 -12.68 2.19
C LYS A 203 19.66 -13.52 1.06
N ASN A 204 18.32 -13.55 0.97
CA ASN A 204 17.57 -14.36 0.01
C ASN A 204 16.98 -13.50 -1.13
N ARG A 205 17.83 -12.63 -1.72
CA ARG A 205 17.43 -11.72 -2.80
C ARG A 205 16.69 -12.44 -3.94
N GLN A 206 17.18 -13.61 -4.34
CA GLN A 206 16.60 -14.36 -5.46
C GLN A 206 15.17 -14.84 -5.17
N GLU A 207 14.89 -15.23 -3.93
CA GLU A 207 13.55 -15.64 -3.52
C GLU A 207 12.56 -14.45 -3.58
N VAL A 208 12.99 -13.27 -3.10
CA VAL A 208 12.20 -12.04 -3.19
C VAL A 208 11.93 -11.66 -4.65
N GLU A 209 12.93 -11.83 -5.53
CA GLU A 209 12.80 -11.57 -6.98
C GLU A 209 11.74 -12.48 -7.61
N VAL A 210 11.79 -13.79 -7.33
CA VAL A 210 10.78 -14.76 -7.79
C VAL A 210 9.37 -14.40 -7.29
N LEU A 211 9.22 -14.01 -6.04
CA LEU A 211 7.92 -13.58 -5.50
C LEU A 211 7.40 -12.33 -6.21
N ARG A 212 8.27 -11.36 -6.47
CA ARG A 212 7.92 -10.12 -7.20
C ARG A 212 7.51 -10.43 -8.64
N GLU A 213 8.24 -11.31 -9.33
CA GLU A 213 7.90 -11.74 -10.68
C GLU A 213 6.53 -12.44 -10.75
N LYS A 214 6.22 -13.30 -9.77
CA LYS A 214 4.88 -13.89 -9.65
C LYS A 214 3.80 -12.82 -9.54
N MET A 215 4.02 -11.78 -8.74
CA MET A 215 3.06 -10.67 -8.62
C MET A 215 2.92 -9.87 -9.91
N PHE A 216 4.00 -9.68 -10.67
CA PHE A 216 3.90 -9.06 -11.99
C PHE A 216 3.02 -9.89 -12.94
N LEU A 217 3.21 -11.21 -12.94
CA LEU A 217 2.40 -12.12 -13.78
C LEU A 217 0.92 -12.11 -13.34
N CYS A 218 0.64 -12.16 -12.05
CA CYS A 218 -0.73 -12.09 -11.53
C CYS A 218 -1.41 -10.77 -11.94
N LEU A 219 -0.72 -9.64 -11.81
CA LEU A 219 -1.26 -8.33 -12.17
C LEU A 219 -1.48 -8.22 -13.70
N ASP A 220 -0.52 -8.68 -14.51
CA ASP A 220 -0.65 -8.65 -15.97
C ASP A 220 -1.83 -9.52 -16.45
N GLU A 221 -1.98 -10.72 -15.89
CA GLU A 221 -3.14 -11.59 -16.19
C GLU A 221 -4.45 -10.97 -15.75
N TYR A 222 -4.50 -10.36 -14.56
CA TYR A 222 -5.67 -9.64 -14.08
C TYR A 222 -6.05 -8.49 -15.03
N CYS A 223 -5.09 -7.66 -15.44
CA CYS A 223 -5.31 -6.59 -16.40
C CYS A 223 -5.87 -7.10 -17.72
N ARG A 224 -5.33 -8.20 -18.23
CA ARG A 224 -5.84 -8.82 -19.50
C ARG A 224 -7.26 -9.35 -19.36
N ARG A 225 -7.61 -9.97 -18.22
CA ARG A 225 -8.96 -10.51 -17.98
C ARG A 225 -10.00 -9.42 -17.73
N SER A 226 -9.68 -8.47 -16.86
CA SER A 226 -10.65 -7.46 -16.39
C SER A 226 -10.75 -6.25 -17.31
N ARG A 227 -9.70 -5.95 -18.08
CA ARG A 227 -9.56 -4.73 -18.91
C ARG A 227 -9.01 -5.03 -20.30
N GLY A 228 -9.35 -6.17 -20.89
CA GLY A 228 -8.78 -6.65 -22.15
C GLY A 228 -8.84 -5.71 -23.35
N SER A 229 -9.67 -4.65 -23.26
CA SER A 229 -9.74 -3.59 -24.26
C SER A 229 -8.74 -2.45 -24.05
N GLU A 230 -8.05 -2.42 -22.91
CA GLU A 230 -7.09 -1.35 -22.55
C GLU A 230 -5.65 -1.87 -22.77
N GLU A 231 -5.15 -1.77 -24.00
CA GLU A 231 -3.77 -2.09 -24.32
C GLU A 231 -2.78 -1.26 -23.48
N GLY A 232 -1.76 -1.92 -22.92
CA GLY A 232 -0.73 -1.25 -22.12
C GLY A 232 -1.12 -0.92 -20.68
N ARG A 233 -2.29 -1.37 -20.18
CA ARG A 233 -2.72 -1.07 -18.80
C ARG A 233 -1.72 -1.48 -17.74
N PHE A 234 -1.18 -2.69 -17.82
CA PHE A 234 -0.14 -3.17 -16.93
C PHE A 234 1.05 -2.21 -16.86
N ALA A 235 1.55 -1.79 -18.03
CA ALA A 235 2.65 -0.81 -18.09
C ALA A 235 2.24 0.56 -17.51
N ALA A 236 1.02 1.03 -17.78
CA ALA A 236 0.51 2.29 -17.26
C ALA A 236 0.43 2.31 -15.71
N LEU A 237 0.10 1.16 -15.11
CA LEU A 237 0.10 0.98 -13.65
C LEU A 237 1.53 1.02 -13.10
N LEU A 238 2.45 0.25 -13.67
CA LEU A 238 3.84 0.17 -13.22
C LEU A 238 4.57 1.53 -13.36
N LEU A 239 4.23 2.34 -14.35
CA LEU A 239 4.77 3.69 -14.53
C LEU A 239 4.41 4.66 -13.38
N ARG A 240 3.53 4.29 -12.47
CA ARG A 240 3.25 5.08 -11.24
C ARG A 240 4.32 4.86 -10.17
N LEU A 241 4.99 3.71 -10.17
CA LEU A 241 5.99 3.37 -9.15
C LEU A 241 7.23 4.30 -9.16
N PRO A 242 7.81 4.71 -10.30
CA PRO A 242 8.91 5.67 -10.31
C PRO A 242 8.54 7.04 -9.72
N ALA A 243 7.32 7.53 -9.98
CA ALA A 243 6.83 8.78 -9.38
C ALA A 243 6.69 8.63 -7.86
N LEU A 244 6.09 7.54 -7.40
CA LEU A 244 5.98 7.20 -5.97
C LEU A 244 7.38 7.16 -5.32
N ARG A 245 8.33 6.46 -5.92
CA ARG A 245 9.72 6.37 -5.42
C ARG A 245 10.36 7.75 -5.31
N SER A 246 10.23 8.60 -6.32
CA SER A 246 10.76 9.95 -6.32
C SER A 246 10.16 10.82 -5.21
N ILE A 247 8.84 10.71 -4.98
CA ILE A 247 8.15 11.45 -3.91
C ILE A 247 8.60 10.92 -2.55
N SER A 248 8.68 9.58 -2.40
CA SER A 248 9.12 8.92 -1.17
C SER A 248 10.51 9.36 -0.73
N LEU A 249 11.48 9.42 -1.64
CA LEU A 249 12.83 9.87 -1.34
C LEU A 249 12.87 11.32 -0.86
N LYS A 250 12.08 12.21 -1.48
CA LYS A 250 11.98 13.62 -1.06
C LYS A 250 11.21 13.79 0.24
N SER A 251 10.16 13.01 0.46
CA SER A 251 9.38 13.07 1.69
C SER A 251 10.19 12.62 2.89
N PHE A 252 11.13 11.70 2.68
CA PHE A 252 12.04 11.22 3.71
C PHE A 252 12.91 12.35 4.29
N GLU A 253 13.30 13.32 3.47
CA GLU A 253 14.09 14.49 3.90
C GLU A 253 13.25 15.53 4.65
N HIS A 254 11.95 15.58 4.42
CA HIS A 254 11.06 16.65 4.90
C HIS A 254 10.00 16.19 5.90
N LEU A 255 9.76 14.87 6.04
CA LEU A 255 8.70 14.41 6.92
C LEU A 255 9.05 14.59 8.38
N PHE A 256 8.25 15.36 9.05
CA PHE A 256 8.10 15.43 10.51
C PHE A 256 8.08 14.06 11.21
N PHE A 257 7.75 13.01 10.48
CA PHE A 257 7.78 11.62 10.95
C PHE A 257 9.16 11.18 11.45
N PHE A 258 10.24 11.75 10.94
CA PHE A 258 11.59 11.36 11.34
C PHE A 258 11.98 11.78 12.74
N HIS A 259 11.56 12.98 13.19
CA HIS A 259 11.81 13.40 14.57
C HIS A 259 10.95 12.66 15.59
N LEU A 260 9.86 12.03 15.16
CA LEU A 260 8.88 11.38 16.01
C LEU A 260 9.09 9.87 16.14
N VAL A 261 9.79 9.28 15.17
CA VAL A 261 10.17 7.85 15.18
C VAL A 261 11.66 7.69 15.51
N ALA A 262 12.41 8.79 15.64
CA ALA A 262 13.88 8.76 15.85
C ALA A 262 14.31 8.13 17.17
N ASP A 263 13.48 8.17 18.21
CA ASP A 263 13.81 7.60 19.52
C ASP A 263 13.53 6.09 19.63
N THR A 264 12.66 5.55 18.76
CA THR A 264 12.45 4.11 18.68
C THR A 264 12.92 3.63 17.32
N SER A 265 13.97 2.80 17.28
CA SER A 265 14.44 2.21 16.02
C SER A 265 13.26 1.56 15.29
N ILE A 266 12.86 2.09 14.11
CA ILE A 266 11.79 1.51 13.27
C ILE A 266 12.04 0.01 13.08
N ALA A 267 13.28 -0.40 12.89
CA ALA A 267 13.66 -1.80 12.78
C ALA A 267 13.35 -2.60 14.06
N GLY A 268 13.54 -2.01 15.25
CA GLY A 268 13.14 -2.62 16.52
C GLY A 268 11.63 -2.82 16.60
N TYR A 269 10.87 -1.77 16.30
CA TYR A 269 9.40 -1.84 16.28
C TYR A 269 8.86 -2.88 15.29
N ILE A 270 9.37 -2.91 14.05
CA ILE A 270 8.99 -3.90 13.05
C ILE A 270 9.34 -5.32 13.54
N ARG A 271 10.53 -5.51 14.13
CA ARG A 271 10.96 -6.80 14.68
C ARG A 271 10.04 -7.29 15.79
N ASP A 272 9.68 -6.41 16.71
CA ASP A 272 8.80 -6.74 17.83
C ASP A 272 7.38 -7.07 17.32
N ALA A 273 6.86 -6.30 16.36
CA ALA A 273 5.57 -6.55 15.74
C ALA A 273 5.52 -7.86 14.93
N LEU A 274 6.62 -8.24 14.25
CA LEU A 274 6.72 -9.51 13.54
C LEU A 274 6.85 -10.72 14.48
N ARG A 275 7.54 -10.56 15.62
CA ARG A 275 7.73 -11.63 16.61
C ARG A 275 6.53 -11.85 17.50
N ASN A 276 5.91 -10.76 17.92
CA ASN A 276 4.76 -10.83 18.79
C ASN A 276 3.54 -11.13 17.93
N HIS A 277 2.92 -12.29 18.14
CA HIS A 277 1.60 -12.64 17.63
C HIS A 277 0.51 -11.78 18.31
N ALA A 278 0.82 -10.55 18.68
CA ALA A 278 -0.07 -9.69 19.42
C ALA A 278 -1.25 -9.26 18.56
N PRO A 279 -2.47 -9.40 19.08
CA PRO A 279 -3.64 -8.70 18.56
C PRO A 279 -3.39 -7.19 18.58
N PRO A 280 -4.17 -6.39 17.84
CA PRO A 280 -3.98 -4.95 17.76
C PRO A 280 -3.88 -4.35 19.16
N ILE A 281 -2.91 -3.47 19.33
CA ILE A 281 -2.57 -2.85 20.61
C ILE A 281 -3.82 -2.21 21.20
N ASP A 282 -4.27 -2.77 22.32
CA ASP A 282 -5.28 -2.17 23.21
C ASP A 282 -4.68 -0.85 23.76
N THR A 283 -5.13 0.28 23.25
CA THR A 283 -4.68 1.63 23.61
C THR A 283 -5.23 2.09 24.97
N ASN A 284 -5.68 1.18 25.83
CA ASN A 284 -6.20 1.49 27.19
C ASN A 284 -5.14 1.49 28.29
N MET A 285 -3.83 1.44 27.96
CA MET A 285 -2.76 1.63 28.94
C MET A 285 -1.80 2.72 28.46
N MET A 286 -2.21 3.97 28.58
CA MET A 286 -1.40 5.14 29.00
C MET A 286 -2.30 6.38 29.07
#